data_59d9789088475878b0352719cdcb22b8
#
_entry.id   59d9789088475878b0352719cdcb22b8
#
_cell.length_a   1.000
_cell.length_b   1.000
_cell.length_c   1.000
_cell.angle_alpha   90.00
_cell.angle_beta   90.00
_cell.angle_gamma   90.00
#
_symmetry.space_group_name_H-M   'P 1'
#
loop_
_entity.id
_entity.type
_entity.pdbx_description
1 polymer ?
#
loop_
_entity_poly.entity_id
_entity_poly.type
_entity_poly.pdbx_seq_one_letter_code
_entity_poly.pdbx_strand_id
1 'polypeptide(L)'
;MKRRDVEIIQRDGRFLVLLAREPLPLSLSQIAREGEYRMSSLCDWISVSERHLRRVFEEGIGIAPKDWLRQERMVAARALLREGSPIKEVAIDLGFTTSKMFSRDFQQFHGVKPTEFQRKEHANILNAVS
;
A
#
# COMPACT_ATOMS: atom_id res chain seq x y z
N MET A 1 18.95 1.36 -28.36
CA MET A 1 17.87 1.48 -27.37
C MET A 1 18.38 1.13 -25.99
N LYS A 2 18.21 2.03 -25.03
CA LYS A 2 18.58 1.73 -23.67
C LYS A 2 17.65 0.66 -23.09
N ARG A 3 18.24 -0.40 -22.55
CA ARG A 3 17.51 -1.43 -21.83
C ARG A 3 16.98 -0.84 -20.54
N ARG A 4 15.71 -1.03 -20.26
CA ARG A 4 15.13 -0.56 -19.02
C ARG A 4 15.54 -1.47 -17.87
N ASP A 5 16.12 -0.90 -16.83
CA ASP A 5 16.54 -1.66 -15.65
C ASP A 5 15.36 -1.98 -14.75
N VAL A 6 14.30 -1.18 -14.80
CA VAL A 6 13.11 -1.31 -13.99
C VAL A 6 11.87 -1.06 -14.84
N GLU A 7 10.89 -1.93 -14.70
CA GLU A 7 9.61 -1.81 -15.38
C GLU A 7 8.50 -2.31 -14.47
N ILE A 8 7.36 -1.63 -14.48
CA ILE A 8 6.17 -2.11 -13.78
C ILE A 8 5.18 -2.60 -14.82
N ILE A 9 4.72 -3.84 -14.66
CA ILE A 9 3.72 -4.45 -15.53
C ILE A 9 2.50 -4.87 -14.71
N GLN A 10 1.37 -5.06 -15.37
CA GLN A 10 0.16 -5.58 -14.73
C GLN A 10 -0.12 -6.99 -15.29
N ARG A 11 -0.35 -7.93 -14.39
CA ARG A 11 -0.68 -9.30 -14.73
C ARG A 11 -1.72 -9.83 -13.73
N ASP A 12 -2.86 -10.30 -14.23
CA ASP A 12 -3.95 -10.84 -13.42
C ASP A 12 -4.42 -9.86 -12.32
N GLY A 13 -4.51 -8.57 -12.68
CA GLY A 13 -4.95 -7.51 -11.76
C GLY A 13 -3.92 -7.09 -10.74
N ARG A 14 -2.69 -7.59 -10.83
CA ARG A 14 -1.61 -7.26 -9.91
C ARG A 14 -0.50 -6.51 -10.61
N PHE A 15 0.13 -5.59 -9.89
CA PHE A 15 1.31 -4.90 -10.39
C PHE A 15 2.57 -5.65 -9.98
N LEU A 16 3.40 -5.92 -10.97
CA LEU A 16 4.68 -6.62 -10.79
C LEU A 16 5.81 -5.72 -11.20
N VAL A 17 6.94 -5.85 -10.50
CA VAL A 17 8.16 -5.12 -10.83
C VAL A 17 9.12 -6.08 -11.51
N LEU A 18 9.58 -5.69 -12.69
CA LEU A 18 10.62 -6.41 -13.41
C LEU A 18 11.92 -5.67 -13.18
N LEU A 19 12.90 -6.34 -12.58
CA LEU A 19 14.24 -5.80 -12.36
C LEU A 19 15.23 -6.59 -13.19
N ALA A 20 16.14 -5.87 -13.87
CA ALA A 20 17.15 -6.52 -14.71
C ALA A 20 18.02 -7.51 -13.94
N ARG A 21 18.23 -7.27 -12.63
CA ARG A 21 19.04 -8.11 -11.73
C ARG A 21 18.31 -9.31 -11.15
N GLU A 22 16.97 -9.34 -11.29
CA GLU A 22 16.16 -10.40 -10.69
C GLU A 22 15.56 -11.30 -11.75
N PRO A 23 15.66 -12.63 -11.61
CA PRO A 23 15.15 -13.56 -12.61
C PRO A 23 13.63 -13.64 -12.67
N LEU A 24 12.94 -13.31 -11.56
CA LEU A 24 11.49 -13.40 -11.48
C LEU A 24 10.87 -12.06 -11.14
N PRO A 25 9.65 -11.80 -11.65
CA PRO A 25 8.91 -10.59 -11.27
C PRO A 25 8.64 -10.55 -9.77
N LEU A 26 8.63 -9.34 -9.20
CA LEU A 26 8.36 -9.12 -7.79
C LEU A 26 7.02 -8.42 -7.61
N SER A 27 6.28 -8.76 -6.56
CA SER A 27 5.02 -8.11 -6.25
C SER A 27 5.27 -6.69 -5.74
N LEU A 28 4.74 -5.70 -6.43
CA LEU A 28 4.87 -4.29 -6.02
C LEU A 28 4.18 -4.04 -4.68
N SER A 29 3.01 -4.64 -4.47
CA SER A 29 2.28 -4.52 -3.19
C SER A 29 3.07 -5.11 -2.03
N GLN A 30 3.76 -6.22 -2.24
CA GLN A 30 4.60 -6.81 -1.19
C GLN A 30 5.80 -5.94 -0.85
N ILE A 31 6.47 -5.40 -1.87
CA ILE A 31 7.60 -4.48 -1.67
C ILE A 31 7.14 -3.25 -0.88
N ALA A 32 6.00 -2.68 -1.25
CA ALA A 32 5.43 -1.54 -0.57
C ALA A 32 5.16 -1.84 0.91
N ARG A 33 4.57 -2.99 1.19
CA ARG A 33 4.26 -3.43 2.55
C ARG A 33 5.52 -3.59 3.40
N GLU A 34 6.54 -4.25 2.87
CA GLU A 34 7.81 -4.44 3.56
C GLU A 34 8.51 -3.12 3.84
N GLY A 35 8.34 -2.13 2.97
CA GLY A 35 8.86 -0.78 3.13
C GLY A 35 7.98 0.16 3.93
N GLU A 36 6.94 -0.35 4.59
CA GLU A 36 5.99 0.42 5.38
C GLU A 36 5.33 1.55 4.59
N TYR A 37 5.13 1.32 3.29
CA TYR A 37 4.47 2.26 2.36
C TYR A 37 5.21 3.60 2.24
N ARG A 38 6.52 3.61 2.46
CA ARG A 38 7.37 4.80 2.35
C ARG A 38 8.01 4.89 0.98
N MET A 39 7.99 6.10 0.42
CA MET A 39 8.62 6.39 -0.87
C MET A 39 10.12 6.05 -0.87
N SER A 40 10.82 6.47 0.19
CA SER A 40 12.27 6.22 0.31
C SER A 40 12.60 4.73 0.35
N SER A 41 11.81 3.93 1.06
CA SER A 41 12.01 2.48 1.13
C SER A 41 11.82 1.82 -0.22
N LEU A 42 10.81 2.27 -0.96
CA LEU A 42 10.54 1.74 -2.30
C LEU A 42 11.70 2.09 -3.26
N CYS A 43 12.21 3.31 -3.19
CA CYS A 43 13.37 3.73 -3.98
C CYS A 43 14.61 2.90 -3.65
N ASP A 44 14.87 2.67 -2.36
CA ASP A 44 16.02 1.88 -1.90
C ASP A 44 15.90 0.42 -2.37
N TRP A 45 14.72 -0.15 -2.23
CA TRP A 45 14.46 -1.54 -2.59
C TRP A 45 14.68 -1.78 -4.09
N ILE A 46 14.19 -0.87 -4.93
CA ILE A 46 14.27 -0.95 -6.39
C ILE A 46 15.60 -0.39 -6.91
N SER A 47 16.33 0.37 -6.08
CA SER A 47 17.60 1.02 -6.40
C SER A 47 17.46 2.09 -7.49
N VAL A 48 16.48 2.98 -7.29
CA VAL A 48 16.24 4.10 -8.21
C VAL A 48 16.06 5.40 -7.42
N SER A 49 16.26 6.53 -8.10
CA SER A 49 15.94 7.84 -7.54
C SER A 49 14.41 8.04 -7.51
N GLU A 50 13.94 9.00 -6.72
CA GLU A 50 12.52 9.36 -6.72
C GLU A 50 12.04 9.78 -8.11
N ARG A 51 12.86 10.54 -8.81
CA ARG A 51 12.53 11.00 -10.17
C ARG A 51 12.35 9.83 -11.12
N HIS A 52 13.23 8.84 -11.05
CA HIS A 52 13.15 7.64 -11.87
C HIS A 52 11.91 6.81 -11.49
N LEU A 53 11.65 6.69 -10.20
CA LEU A 53 10.47 5.97 -9.70
C LEU A 53 9.17 6.58 -10.22
N ARG A 54 9.07 7.91 -10.22
CA ARG A 54 7.90 8.61 -10.77
C ARG A 54 7.68 8.28 -12.24
N ARG A 55 8.74 8.24 -13.02
CA ARG A 55 8.66 7.89 -14.43
C ARG A 55 8.19 6.46 -14.62
N VAL A 56 8.76 5.53 -13.88
CA VAL A 56 8.39 4.11 -13.95
C VAL A 56 6.91 3.92 -13.58
N PHE A 57 6.43 4.62 -12.55
CA PHE A 57 5.03 4.57 -12.14
C PHE A 57 4.10 5.18 -13.20
N GLU A 58 4.48 6.31 -13.76
CA GLU A 58 3.70 6.94 -14.83
C GLU A 58 3.52 6.01 -16.02
N GLU A 59 4.58 5.35 -16.44
CA GLU A 59 4.56 4.44 -17.58
C GLU A 59 3.81 3.13 -17.29
N GLY A 60 3.95 2.58 -16.08
CA GLY A 60 3.39 1.27 -15.76
C GLY A 60 2.02 1.30 -15.10
N ILE A 61 1.70 2.33 -14.35
CA ILE A 61 0.46 2.43 -13.56
C ILE A 61 -0.38 3.64 -13.96
N GLY A 62 0.27 4.75 -14.29
CA GLY A 62 -0.42 5.99 -14.66
C GLY A 62 -0.72 6.92 -13.49
N ILE A 63 -0.25 6.63 -12.28
CA ILE A 63 -0.40 7.51 -11.11
C ILE A 63 0.94 7.68 -10.41
N ALA A 64 1.06 8.74 -9.61
CA ALA A 64 2.28 9.02 -8.86
C ALA A 64 2.52 7.98 -7.77
N PRO A 65 3.79 7.66 -7.45
CA PRO A 65 4.11 6.67 -6.41
C PRO A 65 3.49 6.99 -5.06
N LYS A 66 3.49 8.26 -4.65
CA LYS A 66 2.89 8.68 -3.37
C LYS A 66 1.41 8.35 -3.29
N ASP A 67 0.68 8.61 -4.36
CA ASP A 67 -0.77 8.35 -4.40
C ASP A 67 -1.04 6.85 -4.40
N TRP A 68 -0.26 6.10 -5.16
CA TRP A 68 -0.39 4.65 -5.18
C TRP A 68 -0.08 4.04 -3.81
N LEU A 69 1.01 4.47 -3.17
CA LEU A 69 1.39 4.00 -1.84
C LEU A 69 0.31 4.30 -0.80
N ARG A 70 -0.30 5.48 -0.88
CA ARG A 70 -1.39 5.85 0.01
C ARG A 70 -2.60 4.93 -0.16
N GLN A 71 -2.97 4.64 -1.40
CA GLN A 71 -4.07 3.70 -1.69
C GLN A 71 -3.78 2.31 -1.13
N GLU A 72 -2.58 1.80 -1.36
CA GLU A 72 -2.18 0.49 -0.86
C GLU A 72 -2.22 0.44 0.68
N ARG A 73 -1.72 1.49 1.32
CA ARG A 73 -1.73 1.62 2.77
C ARG A 73 -3.15 1.61 3.34
N MET A 74 -4.05 2.32 2.71
CA MET A 74 -5.44 2.41 3.15
C MET A 74 -6.22 1.12 2.89
N VAL A 75 -5.93 0.42 1.80
CA VAL A 75 -6.51 -0.91 1.54
C VAL A 75 -6.02 -1.91 2.59
N ALA A 76 -4.74 -1.90 2.91
CA ALA A 76 -4.17 -2.74 3.96
C ALA A 76 -4.81 -2.43 5.33
N ALA A 77 -5.06 -1.16 5.61
CA ALA A 77 -5.71 -0.74 6.85
C ALA A 77 -7.09 -1.38 7.00
N ARG A 78 -7.90 -1.36 5.94
CA ARG A 78 -9.24 -1.97 5.96
C ARG A 78 -9.15 -3.46 6.26
N ALA A 79 -8.23 -4.17 5.64
CA ALA A 79 -8.05 -5.60 5.86
C ALA A 79 -7.69 -5.91 7.31
N LEU A 80 -6.74 -5.16 7.89
CA LEU A 80 -6.34 -5.35 9.30
C LEU A 80 -7.48 -5.03 10.27
N LEU A 81 -8.25 -3.98 9.99
CA LEU A 81 -9.40 -3.62 10.82
C LEU A 81 -10.49 -4.69 10.77
N ARG A 82 -10.73 -5.29 9.61
CA ARG A 82 -11.69 -6.39 9.45
C ARG A 82 -11.28 -7.62 10.24
N GLU A 83 -9.99 -7.88 10.34
CA GLU A 83 -9.45 -8.98 11.12
C GLU A 83 -9.61 -8.77 12.62
N GLY A 84 -10.01 -7.56 13.05
CA GLY A 84 -10.21 -7.24 14.45
C GLY A 84 -8.98 -6.70 15.16
N SER A 85 -7.93 -6.37 14.42
CA SER A 85 -6.72 -5.80 15.01
C SER A 85 -7.02 -4.47 15.71
N PRO A 86 -6.45 -4.23 16.91
CA PRO A 86 -6.62 -2.95 17.60
C PRO A 86 -6.09 -1.79 16.76
N ILE A 87 -6.76 -0.64 16.85
CA ILE A 87 -6.40 0.55 16.07
C ILE A 87 -4.93 0.91 16.24
N LYS A 88 -4.43 0.84 17.45
CA LYS A 88 -3.04 1.16 17.75
C LYS A 88 -2.05 0.23 17.04
N GLU A 89 -2.36 -1.05 17.00
CA GLU A 89 -1.52 -2.04 16.30
C GLU A 89 -1.55 -1.82 14.79
N VAL A 90 -2.73 -1.53 14.24
CA VAL A 90 -2.86 -1.23 12.81
C VAL A 90 -1.98 -0.03 12.43
N ALA A 91 -2.02 1.02 13.24
CA ALA A 91 -1.20 2.21 13.01
C ALA A 91 0.30 1.86 12.97
N ILE A 92 0.76 1.06 13.94
CA ILE A 92 2.16 0.61 14.00
C ILE A 92 2.52 -0.23 12.78
N ASP A 93 1.70 -1.23 12.46
CA ASP A 93 1.94 -2.15 11.34
C ASP A 93 2.03 -1.43 10.00
N LEU A 94 1.30 -0.33 9.85
CA LEU A 94 1.29 0.45 8.62
C LEU A 94 2.34 1.57 8.60
N GLY A 95 3.19 1.64 9.63
CA GLY A 95 4.28 2.61 9.69
C GLY A 95 3.88 4.02 10.07
N PHE A 96 2.73 4.21 10.72
CA PHE A 96 2.35 5.53 11.25
C PHE A 96 3.06 5.82 12.56
N THR A 97 3.45 7.08 12.74
CA THR A 97 4.11 7.52 13.97
C THR A 97 3.17 7.45 15.17
N THR A 98 1.90 7.79 14.97
CA THR A 98 0.89 7.78 16.04
C THR A 98 -0.45 7.24 15.51
N SER A 99 -1.27 6.72 16.42
CA SER A 99 -2.64 6.30 16.11
C SER A 99 -3.49 7.47 15.62
N LYS A 100 -3.22 8.67 16.12
CA LYS A 100 -3.94 9.87 15.71
C LYS A 100 -3.69 10.22 14.26
N MET A 101 -2.44 10.11 13.80
CA MET A 101 -2.10 10.33 12.39
C MET A 101 -2.79 9.30 11.49
N PHE A 102 -2.77 8.04 11.88
CA PHE A 102 -3.46 6.99 11.17
C PHE A 102 -4.96 7.27 11.07
N SER A 103 -5.60 7.59 12.19
CA SER A 103 -7.05 7.84 12.24
C SER A 103 -7.45 9.00 11.34
N ARG A 104 -6.65 10.06 11.32
CA ARG A 104 -6.90 11.22 10.48
C ARG A 104 -6.78 10.86 8.98
N ASP A 105 -5.70 10.17 8.61
CA ASP A 105 -5.49 9.76 7.21
C ASP A 105 -6.58 8.79 6.75
N PHE A 106 -6.93 7.82 7.59
CA PHE A 106 -7.98 6.86 7.28
C PHE A 106 -9.32 7.56 7.05
N GLN A 107 -9.68 8.50 7.93
CA GLN A 107 -10.92 9.25 7.80
C GLN A 107 -10.94 10.11 6.54
N GLN A 108 -9.83 10.73 6.19
CA GLN A 108 -9.72 11.51 4.95
C GLN A 108 -9.91 10.64 3.73
N PHE A 109 -9.37 9.44 3.74
CA PHE A 109 -9.42 8.54 2.60
C PHE A 109 -10.77 7.82 2.46
N HIS A 110 -11.28 7.28 3.56
CA HIS A 110 -12.48 6.43 3.56
C HIS A 110 -13.76 7.13 4.01
N GLY A 111 -13.67 8.35 4.55
CA GLY A 111 -14.83 9.11 5.00
C GLY A 111 -15.38 8.73 6.37
N VAL A 112 -14.80 7.74 7.03
CA VAL A 112 -15.21 7.29 8.37
C VAL A 112 -13.97 7.05 9.24
N LYS A 113 -14.13 7.14 10.55
CA LYS A 113 -13.05 6.84 11.49
C LYS A 113 -12.77 5.34 11.52
N PRO A 114 -11.50 4.94 11.78
CA PRO A 114 -11.15 3.51 11.86
C PRO A 114 -11.98 2.74 12.88
N THR A 115 -12.25 3.34 14.04
CA THR A 115 -13.07 2.73 15.10
C THR A 115 -14.49 2.47 14.63
N GLU A 116 -15.07 3.43 13.92
CA GLU A 116 -16.43 3.29 13.37
C GLU A 116 -16.46 2.24 12.26
N PHE A 117 -15.48 2.25 11.38
CA PHE A 117 -15.35 1.24 10.33
C PHE A 117 -15.28 -0.17 10.93
N GLN A 118 -14.40 -0.37 11.90
CA GLN A 118 -14.22 -1.67 12.55
C GLN A 118 -15.49 -2.15 13.25
N ARG A 119 -16.18 -1.25 13.94
CA ARG A 119 -17.42 -1.56 14.62
C ARG A 119 -18.50 -2.00 13.63
N LYS A 120 -18.64 -1.30 12.50
CA LYS A 120 -19.61 -1.64 11.46
C LYS A 120 -19.30 -2.98 10.80
N GLU A 121 -18.04 -3.23 10.51
CA GLU A 121 -17.62 -4.52 9.94
C GLU A 121 -17.91 -5.68 10.90
N HIS A 122 -17.65 -5.49 12.18
CA HIS A 122 -17.95 -6.49 13.21
C HIS A 122 -19.46 -6.78 13.29
N ALA A 123 -20.27 -5.75 13.27
CA ALA A 123 -21.73 -5.90 13.26
C ALA A 123 -22.23 -6.63 12.02
N ASN A 124 -21.65 -6.32 10.84
CA ASN A 124 -21.99 -6.99 9.59
C ASN A 124 -21.66 -8.49 9.64
N ILE A 125 -20.51 -8.84 10.21
CA ILE A 125 -20.10 -10.25 10.37
C ILE A 125 -21.09 -10.99 11.27
N LEU A 126 -21.46 -10.41 12.41
CA LEU A 126 -22.43 -11.01 13.32
C LEU A 126 -23.79 -11.20 12.67
N ASN A 127 -24.24 -10.23 11.89
CA ASN A 127 -25.53 -10.33 11.18
C ASN A 127 -25.49 -11.39 10.08
N ALA A 128 -24.37 -11.57 9.43
CA ALA A 128 -24.21 -12.58 8.38
C ALA A 128 -24.20 -14.00 8.94
N VAL A 129 -23.82 -14.19 10.20
CA VAL A 129 -23.72 -15.50 10.87
C VAL A 129 -25.03 -15.90 11.54
N SER A 130 -25.89 -14.95 11.87
CA SER A 130 -27.17 -15.21 12.57
C SER A 130 -28.27 -15.74 11.68
#